data_dc552e26e25ca272a7b328c2aaf33268
#
_entry.id   dc552e26e25ca272a7b328c2aaf33268
#
_cell.length_a   1.000
_cell.length_b   1.000
_cell.length_c   1.000
_cell.angle_alpha   90.00
_cell.angle_beta   90.00
_cell.angle_gamma   90.00
#
_symmetry.space_group_name_H-M   'P 1'
#
loop_
_entity.id
_entity.type
_entity.pdbx_description
1 polymer ?
#
loop_
_entity_poly.entity_id
_entity_poly.type
_entity_poly.pdbx_seq_one_letter_code
_entity_poly.pdbx_strand_id
1 'polypeptide(L)'
;MSEGSTEHLDVLIVGAGLSGIGAAYHLQERCAGKSYAILEAREDLGGTWDLFRYPGIRSDSDMHTLGYRFKPWTEAKSITDGASILEYVRRTASDHGIDQRIRYRHRVVGAAWSNTDMRWEVEAERTDTGETVRLTCGFLWTCSGYYRYDEGFTPEFEGIERFAGPVVHPQHWPEDLDYSGKRVVVIGSGATAVTLVPAMAEEAAHVTMLQRSPTYIASLPAEDRIASTLRRYLPDRAAYAIVRWKNVLIQSVFFQLSRRRPEWIKRWIRKGVQRSLPAGYDVDKHFKPRYNPWDQRMCLVPDGDLFKAISSGSASVVTDTIARFSEDGIELESGEKLEADVVITATGLNLLFLGGMRLTVDGEEVDVPSKMTYKGMMLSGVPNCAFTVGYTNASWTLKADLTSEYVCRLLNHMDAHGYRRCVPEVSDPSVTEQPLLDFTSGYVLRSLEHFPKQGSKEPWKLRQNYAYDIRMIRRGPIDDGSMQFSGGAPRAQPAEKLAA
;
A
#
# COMPACT_ATOMS: atom_id res chain seq x y z
N MET A 1 33.86 20.73 -20.45
CA MET A 1 32.67 19.86 -20.19
C MET A 1 31.49 20.79 -20.30
N SER A 2 30.64 20.63 -21.33
CA SER A 2 29.43 21.46 -21.47
C SER A 2 28.52 21.15 -20.27
N GLU A 3 28.15 22.13 -19.51
CA GLU A 3 27.03 22.08 -18.58
C GLU A 3 25.79 21.71 -19.41
N GLY A 4 25.48 20.43 -19.50
CA GLY A 4 24.23 19.98 -20.10
C GLY A 4 23.10 20.58 -19.27
N SER A 5 22.19 21.31 -19.91
CA SER A 5 21.03 21.91 -19.23
C SER A 5 20.26 20.79 -18.51
N THR A 6 20.14 20.92 -17.19
CA THR A 6 19.35 19.98 -16.37
C THR A 6 17.92 19.97 -16.90
N GLU A 7 17.41 18.78 -17.24
CA GLU A 7 16.04 18.61 -17.75
C GLU A 7 15.02 19.11 -16.72
N HIS A 8 14.03 19.86 -17.18
CA HIS A 8 12.93 20.35 -16.35
C HIS A 8 11.61 19.72 -16.77
N LEU A 9 10.82 19.30 -15.77
CA LEU A 9 9.49 18.72 -15.94
C LEU A 9 8.48 19.51 -15.11
N ASP A 10 7.22 19.61 -15.60
CA ASP A 10 6.17 20.19 -14.78
C ASP A 10 5.88 19.33 -13.55
N VAL A 11 5.86 18.00 -13.73
CA VAL A 11 5.59 17.03 -12.65
C VAL A 11 6.57 15.86 -12.73
N LEU A 12 7.19 15.52 -11.62
CA LEU A 12 7.99 14.30 -11.49
C LEU A 12 7.28 13.32 -10.55
N ILE A 13 6.97 12.14 -11.07
CA ILE A 13 6.35 11.05 -10.30
C ILE A 13 7.44 10.07 -9.85
N VAL A 14 7.43 9.66 -8.58
CA VAL A 14 8.39 8.70 -8.03
C VAL A 14 7.70 7.39 -7.71
N GLY A 15 8.07 6.33 -8.43
CA GLY A 15 7.53 4.97 -8.33
C GLY A 15 6.52 4.63 -9.42
N ALA A 16 6.75 3.52 -10.13
CA ALA A 16 5.92 2.97 -11.20
C ALA A 16 5.03 1.80 -10.74
N GLY A 17 4.66 1.78 -9.46
CA GLY A 17 3.65 0.87 -8.94
C GLY A 17 2.24 1.30 -9.33
N LEU A 18 1.25 0.60 -8.78
CA LEU A 18 -0.18 0.87 -9.01
C LEU A 18 -0.55 2.35 -8.80
N SER A 19 0.03 3.01 -7.78
CA SER A 19 -0.21 4.43 -7.51
C SER A 19 0.37 5.35 -8.57
N GLY A 20 1.60 5.12 -9.02
CA GLY A 20 2.26 5.98 -10.01
C GLY A 20 1.63 5.88 -11.39
N ILE A 21 1.25 4.68 -11.81
CA ILE A 21 0.51 4.47 -13.07
C ILE A 21 -0.86 5.18 -13.02
N GLY A 22 -1.58 5.07 -11.89
CA GLY A 22 -2.84 5.80 -11.69
C GLY A 22 -2.66 7.31 -11.70
N ALA A 23 -1.59 7.83 -11.04
CA ALA A 23 -1.25 9.24 -11.03
C ALA A 23 -0.96 9.79 -12.44
N ALA A 24 -0.15 9.07 -13.22
CA ALA A 24 0.17 9.42 -14.59
C ALA A 24 -1.08 9.45 -15.49
N TYR A 25 -1.96 8.46 -15.37
CA TYR A 25 -3.23 8.46 -16.09
C TYR A 25 -4.07 9.71 -15.78
N HIS A 26 -4.26 10.01 -14.50
CA HIS A 26 -5.04 11.18 -14.10
C HIS A 26 -4.39 12.49 -14.56
N LEU A 27 -3.06 12.57 -14.55
CA LEU A 27 -2.31 13.73 -15.03
C LEU A 27 -2.52 13.94 -16.54
N GLN A 28 -2.40 12.88 -17.36
CA GLN A 28 -2.66 12.95 -18.80
C GLN A 28 -4.09 13.41 -19.12
N GLU A 29 -5.08 12.85 -18.40
CA GLU A 29 -6.50 13.11 -18.67
C GLU A 29 -6.96 14.50 -18.18
N ARG A 30 -6.36 15.03 -17.11
CA ARG A 30 -6.88 16.21 -16.41
C ARG A 30 -5.98 17.44 -16.46
N CYS A 31 -4.70 17.26 -16.78
CA CYS A 31 -3.70 18.29 -16.84
C CYS A 31 -2.96 18.23 -18.19
N ALA A 32 -3.73 18.19 -19.27
CA ALA A 32 -3.20 18.09 -20.62
C ALA A 32 -2.17 19.18 -20.91
N GLY A 33 -1.04 18.80 -21.47
CA GLY A 33 0.08 19.71 -21.80
C GLY A 33 1.16 19.79 -20.73
N LYS A 34 0.97 19.26 -19.52
CA LYS A 34 2.06 19.17 -18.53
C LYS A 34 3.06 18.07 -18.91
N SER A 35 4.33 18.42 -18.93
CA SER A 35 5.44 17.49 -19.08
C SER A 35 5.61 16.67 -17.80
N TYR A 36 5.81 15.36 -17.94
CA TYR A 36 6.09 14.49 -16.78
C TYR A 36 6.96 13.30 -17.13
N ALA A 37 7.62 12.75 -16.12
CA ALA A 37 8.25 11.44 -16.14
C ALA A 37 7.96 10.69 -14.84
N ILE A 38 8.12 9.37 -14.88
CA ILE A 38 8.08 8.50 -13.71
C ILE A 38 9.48 7.94 -13.50
N LEU A 39 10.05 8.10 -12.30
CA LEU A 39 11.30 7.44 -11.92
C LEU A 39 10.97 6.18 -11.12
N GLU A 40 11.49 5.04 -11.57
CA GLU A 40 11.32 3.74 -10.92
C GLU A 40 12.70 3.16 -10.57
N ALA A 41 12.88 2.78 -9.31
CA ALA A 41 14.14 2.25 -8.82
C ALA A 41 14.46 0.84 -9.36
N ARG A 42 13.42 0.07 -9.67
CA ARG A 42 13.51 -1.30 -10.16
C ARG A 42 13.66 -1.34 -11.69
N GLU A 43 13.84 -2.54 -12.22
CA GLU A 43 13.96 -2.76 -13.68
C GLU A 43 12.60 -2.88 -14.39
N ASP A 44 11.51 -3.03 -13.62
CA ASP A 44 10.15 -3.17 -14.16
C ASP A 44 9.15 -2.40 -13.32
N LEU A 45 8.00 -2.11 -13.92
CA LEU A 45 6.85 -1.51 -13.25
C LEU A 45 6.06 -2.55 -12.45
N GLY A 46 5.19 -2.08 -11.55
CA GLY A 46 4.29 -2.93 -10.78
C GLY A 46 4.48 -2.79 -9.27
N GLY A 47 5.64 -2.30 -8.83
CA GLY A 47 5.93 -2.06 -7.41
C GLY A 47 5.80 -3.34 -6.60
N THR A 48 4.90 -3.35 -5.59
CA THR A 48 4.64 -4.52 -4.73
C THR A 48 4.32 -5.80 -5.52
N TRP A 49 3.58 -5.69 -6.63
CA TRP A 49 3.17 -6.85 -7.44
C TRP A 49 4.28 -7.40 -8.32
N ASP A 50 5.32 -6.64 -8.60
CA ASP A 50 6.54 -7.11 -9.23
C ASP A 50 7.57 -7.61 -8.21
N LEU A 51 7.59 -7.04 -6.98
CA LEU A 51 8.54 -7.42 -5.94
C LEU A 51 8.25 -8.81 -5.36
N PHE A 52 7.00 -9.06 -4.95
CA PHE A 52 6.64 -10.30 -4.28
C PHE A 52 6.33 -11.41 -5.28
N ARG A 53 7.09 -12.51 -5.18
CA ARG A 53 7.00 -13.67 -6.09
C ARG A 53 6.81 -15.00 -5.37
N TYR A 54 6.53 -14.97 -4.07
CA TYR A 54 6.33 -16.18 -3.29
C TYR A 54 5.04 -16.93 -3.72
N PRO A 55 4.99 -18.26 -3.53
CA PRO A 55 3.85 -19.09 -3.90
C PRO A 55 2.53 -18.58 -3.35
N GLY A 56 1.51 -18.52 -4.21
CA GLY A 56 0.16 -18.10 -3.83
C GLY A 56 -0.01 -16.61 -3.61
N ILE A 57 1.00 -15.75 -3.89
CA ILE A 57 0.87 -14.29 -3.76
C ILE A 57 -0.42 -13.78 -4.41
N ARG A 58 -1.22 -13.05 -3.65
CA ARG A 58 -2.53 -12.53 -4.07
C ARG A 58 -2.91 -11.28 -3.30
N SER A 59 -3.93 -10.58 -3.81
CA SER A 59 -4.54 -9.49 -3.06
C SER A 59 -5.48 -10.02 -1.98
N ASP A 60 -5.50 -9.36 -0.83
CA ASP A 60 -6.54 -9.49 0.19
C ASP A 60 -7.73 -8.53 -0.04
N SER A 61 -7.67 -7.76 -1.11
CA SER A 61 -8.74 -6.88 -1.58
C SER A 61 -9.28 -7.38 -2.92
N ASP A 62 -10.59 -7.23 -3.12
CA ASP A 62 -11.20 -7.56 -4.41
C ASP A 62 -10.78 -6.58 -5.52
N MET A 63 -10.65 -7.07 -6.75
CA MET A 63 -10.22 -6.29 -7.90
C MET A 63 -11.21 -5.20 -8.34
N HIS A 64 -12.47 -5.26 -7.92
CA HIS A 64 -13.43 -4.19 -8.21
C HIS A 64 -13.14 -2.93 -7.37
N THR A 65 -12.49 -3.09 -6.22
CA THR A 65 -12.02 -1.98 -5.38
C THR A 65 -10.53 -1.71 -5.51
N LEU A 66 -9.69 -2.72 -5.75
CA LEU A 66 -8.25 -2.58 -6.00
C LEU A 66 -7.95 -2.08 -7.41
N GLY A 67 -8.72 -2.46 -8.43
CA GLY A 67 -8.58 -1.95 -9.78
C GLY A 67 -8.88 -0.45 -9.88
N TYR A 68 -8.38 0.19 -10.92
CA TYR A 68 -8.64 1.60 -11.18
C TYR A 68 -10.12 1.85 -11.53
N ARG A 69 -10.64 2.98 -11.11
CA ARG A 69 -12.02 3.37 -11.45
C ARG A 69 -12.23 3.55 -12.97
N PHE A 70 -11.20 3.96 -13.68
CA PHE A 70 -11.25 4.21 -15.12
C PHE A 70 -11.03 2.95 -15.96
N LYS A 71 -10.42 1.88 -15.41
CA LYS A 71 -10.17 0.62 -16.10
C LYS A 71 -10.87 -0.53 -15.38
N PRO A 72 -12.06 -0.97 -15.86
CA PRO A 72 -12.80 -2.07 -15.26
C PRO A 72 -12.01 -3.37 -15.21
N TRP A 73 -12.12 -4.10 -14.09
CA TRP A 73 -11.70 -5.49 -14.00
C TRP A 73 -12.78 -6.38 -14.62
N THR A 74 -12.38 -7.19 -15.59
CA THR A 74 -13.32 -8.01 -16.38
C THR A 74 -13.14 -9.51 -16.22
N GLU A 75 -12.17 -9.95 -15.42
CA GLU A 75 -11.96 -11.37 -15.16
C GLU A 75 -12.94 -11.93 -14.12
N ALA A 76 -13.08 -13.26 -14.06
CA ALA A 76 -14.03 -13.93 -13.19
C ALA A 76 -13.63 -13.83 -11.71
N LYS A 77 -12.34 -14.08 -11.42
CA LYS A 77 -11.82 -13.99 -10.05
C LYS A 77 -11.73 -12.54 -9.61
N SER A 78 -12.40 -12.22 -8.51
CA SER A 78 -12.32 -10.90 -7.87
C SER A 78 -11.19 -10.82 -6.85
N ILE A 79 -10.89 -11.94 -6.17
CA ILE A 79 -9.66 -12.10 -5.37
C ILE A 79 -8.71 -12.90 -6.23
N THR A 80 -7.69 -12.24 -6.78
CA THR A 80 -6.82 -12.83 -7.80
C THR A 80 -5.35 -12.80 -7.40
N ASP A 81 -4.56 -13.60 -8.09
CA ASP A 81 -3.12 -13.75 -7.89
C ASP A 81 -2.31 -12.50 -8.31
N GLY A 82 -1.07 -12.43 -7.80
CA GLY A 82 -0.19 -11.30 -8.06
C GLY A 82 0.18 -11.11 -9.52
N ALA A 83 0.34 -12.20 -10.29
CA ALA A 83 0.69 -12.13 -11.70
C ALA A 83 -0.44 -11.49 -12.53
N SER A 84 -1.69 -11.85 -12.26
CA SER A 84 -2.87 -11.23 -12.87
C SER A 84 -2.99 -9.74 -12.54
N ILE A 85 -2.65 -9.35 -11.31
CA ILE A 85 -2.65 -7.94 -10.91
C ILE A 85 -1.52 -7.18 -11.60
N LEU A 86 -0.31 -7.74 -11.66
CA LEU A 86 0.82 -7.15 -12.35
C LEU A 86 0.51 -6.94 -13.84
N GLU A 87 -0.06 -7.93 -14.50
CA GLU A 87 -0.47 -7.84 -15.89
C GLU A 87 -1.53 -6.76 -16.10
N TYR A 88 -2.49 -6.62 -15.18
CA TYR A 88 -3.48 -5.55 -15.23
C TYR A 88 -2.83 -4.16 -15.14
N VAL A 89 -1.80 -3.99 -14.29
CA VAL A 89 -1.05 -2.73 -14.17
C VAL A 89 -0.23 -2.47 -15.42
N ARG A 90 0.47 -3.48 -15.96
CA ARG A 90 1.25 -3.39 -17.21
C ARG A 90 0.38 -2.99 -18.40
N ARG A 91 -0.76 -3.66 -18.59
CA ARG A 91 -1.73 -3.30 -19.64
C ARG A 91 -2.28 -1.88 -19.42
N THR A 92 -2.46 -1.45 -18.19
CA THR A 92 -2.92 -0.07 -17.94
C THR A 92 -1.87 0.92 -18.38
N ALA A 93 -0.60 0.69 -18.09
CA ALA A 93 0.49 1.57 -18.52
C ALA A 93 0.60 1.61 -20.06
N SER A 94 0.59 0.45 -20.72
CA SER A 94 0.71 0.33 -22.17
C SER A 94 -0.48 0.93 -22.93
N ASP A 95 -1.72 0.63 -22.50
CA ASP A 95 -2.95 1.13 -23.14
C ASP A 95 -3.01 2.68 -23.17
N HIS A 96 -2.32 3.34 -22.27
CA HIS A 96 -2.29 4.81 -22.15
C HIS A 96 -0.90 5.41 -22.50
N GLY A 97 0.06 4.62 -22.98
CA GLY A 97 1.41 5.07 -23.35
C GLY A 97 2.21 5.62 -22.15
N ILE A 98 1.83 5.22 -20.93
CA ILE A 98 2.51 5.63 -19.68
C ILE A 98 3.85 4.93 -19.56
N ASP A 99 3.95 3.69 -20.02
CA ASP A 99 5.18 2.89 -20.07
C ASP A 99 6.34 3.62 -20.73
N GLN A 100 6.07 4.43 -21.76
CA GLN A 100 7.07 5.24 -22.47
C GLN A 100 7.58 6.43 -21.65
N ARG A 101 6.95 6.75 -20.53
CA ARG A 101 7.33 7.83 -19.62
C ARG A 101 8.05 7.34 -18.37
N ILE A 102 8.25 6.02 -18.23
CA ILE A 102 8.94 5.42 -17.09
C ILE A 102 10.43 5.34 -17.37
N ARG A 103 11.22 5.83 -16.42
CA ARG A 103 12.67 5.69 -16.38
C ARG A 103 13.02 4.70 -15.30
N TYR A 104 13.30 3.49 -15.73
CA TYR A 104 13.67 2.39 -14.84
C TYR A 104 15.08 2.56 -14.29
N ARG A 105 15.37 1.87 -13.18
CA ARG A 105 16.67 1.87 -12.52
C ARG A 105 17.11 3.25 -12.03
N HIS A 106 16.15 4.12 -11.70
CA HIS A 106 16.39 5.45 -11.14
C HIS A 106 15.82 5.53 -9.74
N ARG A 107 16.65 5.33 -8.73
CA ARG A 107 16.27 5.47 -7.32
C ARG A 107 16.43 6.92 -6.90
N VAL A 108 15.35 7.60 -6.59
CA VAL A 108 15.38 8.95 -6.06
C VAL A 108 15.93 8.89 -4.63
N VAL A 109 17.05 9.58 -4.37
CA VAL A 109 17.74 9.61 -3.08
C VAL A 109 17.56 10.93 -2.35
N GLY A 110 17.23 12.01 -3.05
CA GLY A 110 16.98 13.30 -2.46
C GLY A 110 16.21 14.25 -3.37
N ALA A 111 15.54 15.23 -2.77
CA ALA A 111 14.90 16.33 -3.47
C ALA A 111 15.01 17.61 -2.65
N ALA A 112 15.43 18.70 -3.29
CA ALA A 112 15.66 20.01 -2.69
C ALA A 112 14.73 21.06 -3.33
N TRP A 113 13.89 21.71 -2.52
CA TRP A 113 13.05 22.83 -2.95
C TRP A 113 13.78 24.15 -2.78
N SER A 114 13.71 24.99 -3.79
CA SER A 114 14.15 26.39 -3.74
C SER A 114 12.94 27.33 -3.82
N ASN A 115 12.70 28.11 -2.76
CA ASN A 115 11.67 29.16 -2.78
C ASN A 115 12.02 30.30 -3.76
N THR A 116 13.28 30.50 -4.04
CA THR A 116 13.75 31.54 -5.02
C THR A 116 13.41 31.07 -6.45
N ASP A 117 13.74 29.85 -6.81
CA ASP A 117 13.50 29.28 -8.14
C ASP A 117 12.09 28.74 -8.31
N MET A 118 11.39 28.46 -7.20
CA MET A 118 10.07 27.82 -7.13
C MET A 118 10.03 26.48 -7.87
N ARG A 119 11.02 25.62 -7.59
CA ARG A 119 11.14 24.29 -8.18
C ARG A 119 11.89 23.33 -7.27
N TRP A 120 11.69 22.07 -7.49
CA TRP A 120 12.46 20.97 -6.93
C TRP A 120 13.68 20.69 -7.81
N GLU A 121 14.82 20.47 -7.18
CA GLU A 121 15.97 19.75 -7.75
C GLU A 121 15.95 18.34 -7.18
N VAL A 122 15.89 17.33 -8.07
CA VAL A 122 15.74 15.93 -7.68
C VAL A 122 16.98 15.17 -8.10
N GLU A 123 17.57 14.47 -7.14
CA GLU A 123 18.72 13.60 -7.35
C GLU A 123 18.29 12.15 -7.33
N ALA A 124 18.61 11.42 -8.40
CA ALA A 124 18.39 10.01 -8.52
C ALA A 124 19.70 9.28 -8.80
N GLU A 125 19.86 8.11 -8.20
CA GLU A 125 20.97 7.20 -8.43
C GLU A 125 20.52 6.09 -9.38
N ARG A 126 21.29 5.85 -10.41
CA ARG A 126 21.10 4.69 -11.27
C ARG A 126 21.50 3.41 -10.53
N THR A 127 20.54 2.48 -10.37
CA THR A 127 20.76 1.24 -9.59
C THR A 127 21.65 0.21 -10.31
N ASP A 128 21.87 0.38 -11.62
CA ASP A 128 22.73 -0.48 -12.44
C ASP A 128 24.18 0.04 -12.57
N THR A 129 24.37 1.36 -12.58
CA THR A 129 25.69 1.98 -12.82
C THR A 129 26.21 2.78 -11.63
N GLY A 130 25.37 3.11 -10.65
CA GLY A 130 25.72 4.03 -9.56
C GLY A 130 25.83 5.49 -9.98
N GLU A 131 25.50 5.82 -11.25
CA GLU A 131 25.58 7.18 -11.76
C GLU A 131 24.48 8.07 -11.14
N THR A 132 24.85 9.28 -10.75
CA THR A 132 23.89 10.29 -10.27
C THR A 132 23.27 11.05 -11.43
N VAL A 133 21.95 11.06 -11.48
CA VAL A 133 21.13 11.82 -12.43
C VAL A 133 20.43 12.95 -11.71
N ARG A 134 20.48 14.18 -12.24
CA ARG A 134 19.78 15.35 -11.71
C ARG A 134 18.72 15.85 -12.66
N LEU A 135 17.54 16.11 -12.10
CA LEU A 135 16.36 16.63 -12.78
C LEU A 135 15.78 17.78 -11.99
N THR A 136 15.02 18.63 -12.64
CA THR A 136 14.21 19.64 -11.94
C THR A 136 12.74 19.46 -12.24
N CYS A 137 11.86 19.80 -11.28
CA CYS A 137 10.42 19.79 -11.54
C CYS A 137 9.68 20.89 -10.78
N GLY A 138 8.53 21.27 -11.33
CA GLY A 138 7.62 22.22 -10.67
C GLY A 138 6.83 21.58 -9.52
N PHE A 139 6.53 20.29 -9.62
CA PHE A 139 5.77 19.54 -8.61
C PHE A 139 6.35 18.13 -8.47
N LEU A 140 6.61 17.70 -7.23
CA LEU A 140 7.10 16.37 -6.89
C LEU A 140 5.93 15.50 -6.38
N TRP A 141 5.72 14.35 -7.01
CA TRP A 141 4.63 13.46 -6.63
C TRP A 141 5.13 12.05 -6.30
N THR A 142 5.18 11.72 -5.01
CA THR A 142 5.75 10.46 -4.56
C THR A 142 4.67 9.36 -4.51
N CYS A 143 4.88 8.33 -5.30
CA CYS A 143 4.07 7.12 -5.40
C CYS A 143 4.87 5.87 -5.03
N SER A 144 5.88 6.02 -4.17
CA SER A 144 6.85 4.99 -3.78
C SER A 144 6.28 3.89 -2.87
N GLY A 145 5.00 3.96 -2.50
CA GLY A 145 4.41 3.07 -1.49
C GLY A 145 4.94 3.39 -0.08
N TYR A 146 4.88 2.40 0.81
CA TYR A 146 5.39 2.55 2.18
C TYR A 146 6.14 1.32 2.69
N TYR A 147 6.39 0.31 1.86
CA TYR A 147 7.24 -0.82 2.20
C TYR A 147 8.70 -0.55 1.87
N ARG A 148 9.57 -1.01 2.76
CA ARG A 148 11.00 -1.10 2.48
C ARG A 148 11.24 -2.31 1.57
N TYR A 149 11.84 -2.11 0.40
CA TYR A 149 11.98 -3.16 -0.61
C TYR A 149 13.29 -3.97 -0.48
N ASP A 150 14.30 -3.38 0.13
CA ASP A 150 15.62 -3.98 0.31
C ASP A 150 15.66 -4.98 1.47
N GLU A 151 14.73 -4.87 2.45
CA GLU A 151 14.80 -5.70 3.63
C GLU A 151 13.41 -5.94 4.25
N GLY A 152 13.05 -7.22 4.45
CA GLY A 152 11.93 -7.63 5.29
C GLY A 152 12.31 -7.66 6.77
N PHE A 153 11.35 -7.91 7.63
CA PHE A 153 11.59 -8.02 9.07
C PHE A 153 11.68 -9.49 9.51
N THR A 154 12.84 -9.89 9.96
CA THR A 154 13.05 -11.17 10.65
C THR A 154 13.56 -10.87 12.06
N PRO A 155 12.84 -11.30 13.12
CA PRO A 155 13.35 -11.21 14.49
C PRO A 155 14.64 -12.01 14.63
N GLU A 156 15.45 -11.65 15.62
CA GLU A 156 16.55 -12.51 16.06
C GLU A 156 15.96 -13.76 16.71
N PHE A 157 16.31 -14.92 16.17
CA PHE A 157 15.96 -16.22 16.72
C PHE A 157 17.24 -16.91 17.21
N GLU A 158 17.24 -17.37 18.46
CA GLU A 158 18.38 -18.10 19.02
C GLU A 158 18.67 -19.36 18.19
N GLY A 159 19.91 -19.51 17.74
CA GLY A 159 20.40 -20.69 17.03
C GLY A 159 19.94 -20.80 15.57
N ILE A 160 19.41 -19.75 14.95
CA ILE A 160 18.94 -19.77 13.54
C ILE A 160 20.07 -20.18 12.58
N GLU A 161 21.32 -19.83 12.92
CA GLU A 161 22.54 -20.17 12.16
C GLU A 161 22.89 -21.68 12.21
N ARG A 162 22.28 -22.44 13.13
CA ARG A 162 22.48 -23.89 13.29
C ARG A 162 21.57 -24.71 12.39
N PHE A 163 20.50 -24.10 11.90
CA PHE A 163 19.55 -24.80 11.06
C PHE A 163 20.21 -25.15 9.72
N ALA A 164 20.20 -26.45 9.37
CA ALA A 164 20.90 -26.95 8.18
C ALA A 164 20.15 -26.65 6.87
N GLY A 165 18.85 -26.43 6.93
CA GLY A 165 18.00 -26.13 5.77
C GLY A 165 17.98 -24.64 5.40
N PRO A 166 17.36 -24.29 4.29
CA PRO A 166 17.18 -22.89 3.90
C PRO A 166 16.19 -22.17 4.83
N VAL A 167 16.57 -20.92 5.22
CA VAL A 167 15.68 -19.96 5.89
C VAL A 167 15.40 -18.84 4.92
N VAL A 168 14.16 -18.64 4.53
CA VAL A 168 13.76 -17.72 3.46
C VAL A 168 12.77 -16.69 3.98
N HIS A 169 13.05 -15.39 3.70
CA HIS A 169 12.05 -14.36 3.88
C HIS A 169 11.23 -14.17 2.59
N PRO A 170 9.89 -14.18 2.61
CA PRO A 170 9.04 -14.16 1.41
C PRO A 170 9.24 -12.94 0.50
N GLN A 171 9.77 -11.83 1.01
CA GLN A 171 10.05 -10.62 0.22
C GLN A 171 11.14 -10.87 -0.85
N HIS A 172 12.07 -11.77 -0.58
CA HIS A 172 13.17 -12.16 -1.48
C HIS A 172 13.10 -13.66 -1.75
N TRP A 173 12.04 -14.07 -2.43
CA TRP A 173 11.79 -15.47 -2.73
C TRP A 173 12.79 -15.98 -3.77
N PRO A 174 13.60 -17.03 -3.44
CA PRO A 174 14.48 -17.65 -4.42
C PRO A 174 13.66 -18.41 -5.47
N GLU A 175 13.91 -18.16 -6.74
CA GLU A 175 13.16 -18.82 -7.84
C GLU A 175 13.42 -20.33 -7.91
N ASP A 176 14.57 -20.79 -7.43
CA ASP A 176 15.04 -22.18 -7.42
C ASP A 176 14.78 -22.91 -6.09
N LEU A 177 14.01 -22.34 -5.16
CA LEU A 177 13.71 -22.98 -3.89
C LEU A 177 12.83 -24.21 -4.10
N ASP A 178 13.45 -25.39 -4.01
CA ASP A 178 12.72 -26.66 -4.01
C ASP A 178 12.21 -27.00 -2.60
N TYR A 179 10.90 -27.07 -2.45
CA TYR A 179 10.21 -27.51 -1.21
C TYR A 179 9.30 -28.73 -1.46
N SER A 180 9.36 -29.31 -2.66
CA SER A 180 8.54 -30.48 -3.02
C SER A 180 8.88 -31.67 -2.15
N GLY A 181 7.86 -32.30 -1.57
CA GLY A 181 8.01 -33.43 -0.66
C GLY A 181 8.72 -33.13 0.67
N LYS A 182 8.95 -31.85 1.02
CA LYS A 182 9.65 -31.42 2.24
C LYS A 182 8.68 -30.98 3.33
N ARG A 183 9.16 -31.01 4.58
CA ARG A 183 8.46 -30.43 5.74
C ARG A 183 8.82 -28.96 5.80
N VAL A 184 7.81 -28.10 5.68
CA VAL A 184 7.97 -26.65 5.67
C VAL A 184 7.38 -26.05 6.95
N VAL A 185 8.13 -25.19 7.64
CA VAL A 185 7.59 -24.39 8.74
C VAL A 185 7.51 -22.94 8.29
N VAL A 186 6.29 -22.37 8.28
CA VAL A 186 6.02 -20.96 7.98
C VAL A 186 5.79 -20.22 9.29
N ILE A 187 6.73 -19.36 9.68
CA ILE A 187 6.68 -18.57 10.91
C ILE A 187 5.87 -17.29 10.65
N GLY A 188 4.70 -17.19 11.25
CA GLY A 188 3.80 -16.04 11.14
C GLY A 188 2.34 -16.45 10.96
N SER A 189 1.43 -15.47 11.11
CA SER A 189 -0.02 -15.65 10.92
C SER A 189 -0.66 -14.49 10.14
N GLY A 190 0.15 -13.62 9.54
CA GLY A 190 -0.30 -12.49 8.73
C GLY A 190 -0.70 -12.90 7.31
N ALA A 191 -1.03 -11.90 6.47
CA ALA A 191 -1.48 -12.10 5.09
C ALA A 191 -0.53 -12.99 4.27
N THR A 192 0.78 -12.83 4.45
CA THR A 192 1.79 -13.65 3.77
C THR A 192 1.73 -15.12 4.18
N ALA A 193 1.68 -15.41 5.49
CA ALA A 193 1.61 -16.78 6.00
C ALA A 193 0.34 -17.51 5.54
N VAL A 194 -0.84 -16.87 5.68
CA VAL A 194 -2.13 -17.47 5.28
C VAL A 194 -2.26 -17.68 3.77
N THR A 195 -1.39 -17.02 2.99
CA THR A 195 -1.30 -17.18 1.54
C THR A 195 -0.32 -18.29 1.15
N LEU A 196 0.87 -18.32 1.78
CA LEU A 196 1.91 -19.32 1.54
C LEU A 196 1.47 -20.74 1.93
N VAL A 197 0.88 -20.87 3.12
CA VAL A 197 0.56 -22.20 3.67
C VAL A 197 -0.29 -23.04 2.72
N PRO A 198 -1.45 -22.60 2.21
CA PRO A 198 -2.23 -23.43 1.28
C PRO A 198 -1.52 -23.64 -0.05
N ALA A 199 -0.77 -22.65 -0.57
CA ALA A 199 -0.07 -22.80 -1.84
C ALA A 199 1.09 -23.80 -1.76
N MET A 200 1.88 -23.74 -0.70
CA MET A 200 3.00 -24.68 -0.52
C MET A 200 2.50 -26.11 -0.16
N ALA A 201 1.36 -26.21 0.49
CA ALA A 201 0.75 -27.52 0.85
C ALA A 201 0.30 -28.35 -0.36
N GLU A 202 0.30 -27.78 -1.56
CA GLU A 202 0.03 -28.51 -2.81
C GLU A 202 1.21 -29.42 -3.22
N GLU A 203 2.45 -29.05 -2.86
CA GLU A 203 3.67 -29.74 -3.29
C GLU A 203 4.52 -30.25 -2.11
N ALA A 204 4.49 -29.56 -0.97
CA ALA A 204 5.22 -29.98 0.23
C ALA A 204 4.67 -31.28 0.83
N ALA A 205 5.49 -32.04 1.53
CA ALA A 205 5.03 -33.20 2.31
C ALA A 205 4.08 -32.75 3.44
N HIS A 206 4.39 -31.65 4.09
CA HIS A 206 3.55 -31.02 5.12
C HIS A 206 3.97 -29.58 5.36
N VAL A 207 3.00 -28.68 5.61
CA VAL A 207 3.27 -27.29 5.95
C VAL A 207 2.74 -26.97 7.33
N THR A 208 3.62 -26.55 8.25
CA THR A 208 3.23 -26.10 9.59
C THR A 208 3.23 -24.59 9.65
N MET A 209 2.06 -23.97 9.91
CA MET A 209 1.96 -22.57 10.25
C MET A 209 2.27 -22.37 11.73
N LEU A 210 3.46 -21.85 12.05
CA LEU A 210 3.87 -21.55 13.41
C LEU A 210 3.56 -20.09 13.75
N GLN A 211 2.71 -19.86 14.72
CA GLN A 211 2.31 -18.50 15.15
C GLN A 211 2.47 -18.30 16.66
N ARG A 212 2.97 -17.15 17.07
CA ARG A 212 3.02 -16.75 18.47
C ARG A 212 1.64 -16.41 19.03
N SER A 213 0.78 -15.85 18.20
CA SER A 213 -0.59 -15.47 18.53
C SER A 213 -1.48 -15.54 17.30
N PRO A 214 -2.76 -15.92 17.46
CA PRO A 214 -3.71 -15.99 16.35
C PRO A 214 -3.97 -14.63 15.70
N THR A 215 -4.38 -14.69 14.42
CA THR A 215 -4.89 -13.56 13.62
C THR A 215 -6.34 -13.82 13.22
N TYR A 216 -7.15 -12.77 13.00
CA TYR A 216 -8.48 -12.94 12.42
C TYR A 216 -8.37 -13.34 10.96
N ILE A 217 -8.93 -14.49 10.63
CA ILE A 217 -8.97 -15.04 9.27
C ILE A 217 -10.44 -15.27 8.89
N ALA A 218 -10.84 -14.74 7.74
CA ALA A 218 -12.19 -14.94 7.20
C ALA A 218 -12.11 -15.52 5.78
N SER A 219 -13.01 -16.46 5.48
CA SER A 219 -13.14 -17.00 4.13
C SER A 219 -14.15 -16.20 3.33
N LEU A 220 -13.78 -15.82 2.11
CA LEU A 220 -14.65 -15.20 1.12
C LEU A 220 -14.57 -15.96 -0.22
N PRO A 221 -15.63 -15.94 -1.05
CA PRO A 221 -15.55 -16.48 -2.41
C PRO A 221 -14.50 -15.76 -3.25
N ALA A 222 -13.70 -16.50 -4.01
CA ALA A 222 -12.75 -15.93 -4.97
C ALA A 222 -13.46 -15.18 -6.11
N GLU A 223 -14.63 -15.67 -6.52
CA GLU A 223 -15.46 -15.07 -7.58
C GLU A 223 -16.62 -14.24 -7.02
N ASP A 224 -16.88 -13.10 -7.63
CA ASP A 224 -18.08 -12.31 -7.33
C ASP A 224 -19.22 -12.68 -8.31
N ARG A 225 -20.14 -13.55 -7.86
CA ARG A 225 -21.29 -13.99 -8.65
C ARG A 225 -22.19 -12.84 -9.10
N ILE A 226 -22.30 -11.76 -8.34
CA ILE A 226 -23.07 -10.57 -8.70
C ILE A 226 -22.39 -9.87 -9.86
N ALA A 227 -21.06 -9.72 -9.83
CA ALA A 227 -20.30 -9.16 -10.92
C ALA A 227 -20.48 -9.95 -12.22
N SER A 228 -20.35 -11.27 -12.14
CA SER A 228 -20.54 -12.18 -13.29
C SER A 228 -21.95 -12.11 -13.85
N THR A 229 -22.97 -11.98 -13.00
CA THR A 229 -24.36 -11.82 -13.42
C THR A 229 -24.62 -10.48 -14.10
N LEU A 230 -24.16 -9.37 -13.48
CA LEU A 230 -24.38 -8.03 -14.02
C LEU A 230 -23.71 -7.85 -15.37
N ARG A 231 -22.53 -8.39 -15.60
CA ARG A 231 -21.84 -8.33 -16.90
C ARG A 231 -22.56 -9.04 -18.04
N ARG A 232 -23.48 -9.95 -17.77
CA ARG A 232 -24.32 -10.57 -18.80
C ARG A 232 -25.40 -9.62 -19.34
N TYR A 233 -25.79 -8.62 -18.55
CA TYR A 233 -26.92 -7.74 -18.87
C TYR A 233 -26.56 -6.26 -19.01
N LEU A 234 -25.37 -5.85 -18.52
CA LEU A 234 -24.92 -4.46 -18.51
C LEU A 234 -23.54 -4.33 -19.17
N PRO A 235 -23.23 -3.17 -19.78
CA PRO A 235 -21.88 -2.86 -20.22
C PRO A 235 -20.88 -2.96 -19.05
N ASP A 236 -19.64 -3.40 -19.33
CA ASP A 236 -18.61 -3.66 -18.31
C ASP A 236 -18.40 -2.48 -17.36
N ARG A 237 -18.34 -1.25 -17.86
CA ARG A 237 -18.19 -0.06 -17.02
C ARG A 237 -19.33 0.12 -16.02
N ALA A 238 -20.56 -0.14 -16.41
CA ALA A 238 -21.73 -0.02 -15.53
C ALA A 238 -21.75 -1.15 -14.49
N ALA A 239 -21.55 -2.39 -14.93
CA ALA A 239 -21.46 -3.54 -14.03
C ALA A 239 -20.33 -3.34 -13.00
N TYR A 240 -19.15 -2.93 -13.45
CA TYR A 240 -18.00 -2.65 -12.59
C TYR A 240 -18.31 -1.55 -11.56
N ALA A 241 -18.91 -0.44 -11.99
CA ALA A 241 -19.25 0.66 -11.09
C ALA A 241 -20.23 0.21 -9.98
N ILE A 242 -21.25 -0.57 -10.33
CA ILE A 242 -22.24 -1.10 -9.37
C ILE A 242 -21.55 -2.03 -8.36
N VAL A 243 -20.74 -2.98 -8.85
CA VAL A 243 -20.02 -3.93 -7.99
C VAL A 243 -19.01 -3.22 -7.09
N ARG A 244 -18.25 -2.26 -7.64
CA ARG A 244 -17.32 -1.44 -6.87
C ARG A 244 -18.03 -0.75 -5.70
N TRP A 245 -19.16 -0.07 -5.96
CA TRP A 245 -19.90 0.57 -4.89
C TRP A 245 -20.52 -0.40 -3.89
N LYS A 246 -21.05 -1.54 -4.36
CA LYS A 246 -21.50 -2.63 -3.48
C LYS A 246 -20.37 -3.06 -2.53
N ASN A 247 -19.17 -3.33 -3.05
CA ASN A 247 -18.04 -3.79 -2.24
C ASN A 247 -17.55 -2.71 -1.27
N VAL A 248 -17.45 -1.45 -1.72
CA VAL A 248 -17.15 -0.30 -0.83
C VAL A 248 -18.14 -0.19 0.32
N LEU A 249 -19.44 -0.31 0.04
CA LEU A 249 -20.48 -0.21 1.08
C LEU A 249 -20.41 -1.39 2.05
N ILE A 250 -20.24 -2.62 1.55
CA ILE A 250 -20.12 -3.82 2.39
C ILE A 250 -18.90 -3.70 3.30
N GLN A 251 -17.72 -3.34 2.76
CA GLN A 251 -16.49 -3.15 3.54
C GLN A 251 -16.67 -2.05 4.60
N SER A 252 -17.28 -0.91 4.23
CA SER A 252 -17.52 0.20 5.14
C SER A 252 -18.46 -0.18 6.29
N VAL A 253 -19.56 -0.86 5.98
CA VAL A 253 -20.53 -1.35 6.98
C VAL A 253 -19.87 -2.38 7.89
N PHE A 254 -19.13 -3.32 7.32
CA PHE A 254 -18.42 -4.34 8.10
C PHE A 254 -17.38 -3.72 9.04
N PHE A 255 -16.59 -2.75 8.57
CA PHE A 255 -15.65 -2.00 9.39
C PHE A 255 -16.35 -1.27 10.55
N GLN A 256 -17.40 -0.50 10.24
CA GLN A 256 -18.15 0.23 11.27
C GLN A 256 -18.80 -0.69 12.30
N LEU A 257 -19.34 -1.82 11.85
CA LEU A 257 -19.93 -2.83 12.72
C LEU A 257 -18.86 -3.49 13.61
N SER A 258 -17.70 -3.78 13.04
CA SER A 258 -16.55 -4.32 13.79
C SER A 258 -16.08 -3.40 14.90
N ARG A 259 -16.08 -2.08 14.67
CA ARG A 259 -15.71 -1.08 15.70
C ARG A 259 -16.82 -0.87 16.74
N ARG A 260 -18.10 -0.93 16.35
CA ARG A 260 -19.24 -0.67 17.23
C ARG A 260 -19.71 -1.90 18.02
N ARG A 261 -19.56 -3.09 17.45
CA ARG A 261 -20.04 -4.37 17.99
C ARG A 261 -18.96 -5.46 17.88
N PRO A 262 -17.76 -5.25 18.46
CA PRO A 262 -16.62 -6.17 18.26
C PRO A 262 -16.95 -7.61 18.70
N GLU A 263 -17.63 -7.80 19.83
CA GLU A 263 -17.95 -9.13 20.33
C GLU A 263 -18.92 -9.92 19.42
N TRP A 264 -19.80 -9.23 18.72
CA TRP A 264 -20.68 -9.87 17.74
C TRP A 264 -19.89 -10.34 16.51
N ILE A 265 -18.98 -9.52 15.99
CA ILE A 265 -18.11 -9.85 14.87
C ILE A 265 -17.15 -11.00 15.26
N LYS A 266 -16.53 -10.95 16.44
CA LYS A 266 -15.68 -12.05 16.95
C LYS A 266 -16.42 -13.39 16.92
N ARG A 267 -17.65 -13.43 17.42
CA ARG A 267 -18.48 -14.63 17.40
C ARG A 267 -18.84 -15.09 16.01
N TRP A 268 -19.12 -14.13 15.12
CA TRP A 268 -19.44 -14.43 13.72
C TRP A 268 -18.23 -15.04 12.99
N ILE A 269 -17.04 -14.44 13.10
CA ILE A 269 -15.80 -14.95 12.51
C ILE A 269 -15.48 -16.33 13.07
N ARG A 270 -15.48 -16.47 14.40
CA ARG A 270 -15.23 -17.76 15.08
C ARG A 270 -16.15 -18.87 14.57
N LYS A 271 -17.44 -18.60 14.42
CA LYS A 271 -18.41 -19.56 13.89
C LYS A 271 -18.13 -19.91 12.43
N GLY A 272 -17.64 -18.95 11.65
CA GLY A 272 -17.18 -19.19 10.26
C GLY A 272 -16.01 -20.18 10.24
N VAL A 273 -14.98 -19.92 11.03
CA VAL A 273 -13.79 -20.79 11.14
C VAL A 273 -14.18 -22.21 11.63
N GLN A 274 -15.02 -22.31 12.68
CA GLN A 274 -15.49 -23.60 13.19
C GLN A 274 -16.22 -24.47 12.14
N ARG A 275 -16.95 -23.82 11.22
CA ARG A 275 -17.64 -24.53 10.14
C ARG A 275 -16.72 -25.00 9.01
N SER A 276 -15.55 -24.38 8.90
CA SER A 276 -14.57 -24.65 7.86
C SER A 276 -13.51 -25.68 8.28
N LEU A 277 -13.49 -26.07 9.55
CA LEU A 277 -12.51 -27.00 10.12
C LEU A 277 -13.20 -28.28 10.64
N PRO A 278 -12.47 -29.40 10.78
CA PRO A 278 -12.99 -30.65 11.29
C PRO A 278 -13.60 -30.52 12.70
N ALA A 279 -14.56 -31.36 13.02
CA ALA A 279 -15.14 -31.45 14.37
C ALA A 279 -14.04 -31.75 15.41
N GLY A 280 -14.03 -30.99 16.50
CA GLY A 280 -13.03 -31.18 17.57
C GLY A 280 -11.73 -30.37 17.37
N TYR A 281 -11.56 -29.65 16.25
CA TYR A 281 -10.40 -28.76 16.08
C TYR A 281 -10.41 -27.63 17.11
N ASP A 282 -9.27 -27.35 17.74
CA ASP A 282 -9.16 -26.31 18.77
C ASP A 282 -9.07 -24.88 18.16
N VAL A 283 -10.25 -24.40 17.74
CA VAL A 283 -10.38 -23.05 17.16
C VAL A 283 -10.01 -21.97 18.17
N ASP A 284 -10.23 -22.17 19.46
CA ASP A 284 -9.94 -21.16 20.47
C ASP A 284 -8.43 -21.00 20.70
N LYS A 285 -7.65 -22.06 20.58
CA LYS A 285 -6.18 -22.01 20.61
C LYS A 285 -5.58 -21.32 19.39
N HIS A 286 -6.08 -21.65 18.18
CA HIS A 286 -5.39 -21.33 16.94
C HIS A 286 -6.00 -20.16 16.15
N PHE A 287 -7.27 -19.77 16.42
CA PHE A 287 -7.98 -18.76 15.62
C PHE A 287 -8.79 -17.75 16.46
N LYS A 288 -8.44 -17.56 17.74
CA LYS A 288 -9.07 -16.59 18.62
C LYS A 288 -8.08 -15.52 19.07
N PRO A 289 -7.90 -14.43 18.30
CA PRO A 289 -7.05 -13.31 18.68
C PRO A 289 -7.47 -12.64 19.99
N ARG A 290 -6.50 -12.07 20.71
CA ARG A 290 -6.73 -11.34 21.97
C ARG A 290 -7.18 -9.90 21.77
N TYR A 291 -7.07 -9.37 20.55
CA TYR A 291 -7.41 -8.00 20.16
C TYR A 291 -8.76 -7.93 19.44
N ASN A 292 -9.28 -6.72 19.18
CA ASN A 292 -10.53 -6.57 18.45
C ASN A 292 -10.31 -6.58 16.92
N PRO A 293 -11.32 -6.98 16.14
CA PRO A 293 -11.25 -6.86 14.69
C PRO A 293 -10.91 -5.41 14.27
N TRP A 294 -9.94 -5.26 13.38
CA TRP A 294 -9.39 -3.99 12.90
C TRP A 294 -8.49 -3.20 13.89
N ASP A 295 -8.17 -3.74 15.07
CA ASP A 295 -7.01 -3.25 15.82
C ASP A 295 -5.70 -3.67 15.12
N GLN A 296 -5.76 -4.81 14.41
CA GLN A 296 -4.78 -5.27 13.44
C GLN A 296 -5.50 -5.71 12.16
N ARG A 297 -4.74 -5.89 11.07
CA ARG A 297 -5.32 -6.28 9.79
C ARG A 297 -5.97 -7.66 9.87
N MET A 298 -7.14 -7.80 9.27
CA MET A 298 -7.80 -9.09 9.08
C MET A 298 -7.28 -9.75 7.80
N CYS A 299 -7.05 -11.06 7.85
CA CYS A 299 -6.63 -11.84 6.69
C CYS A 299 -7.84 -12.46 6.00
N LEU A 300 -7.86 -12.42 4.68
CA LEU A 300 -8.88 -13.03 3.86
C LEU A 300 -8.30 -14.23 3.10
N VAL A 301 -9.02 -15.34 3.12
CA VAL A 301 -8.66 -16.57 2.40
C VAL A 301 -9.76 -16.88 1.37
N PRO A 302 -9.43 -16.87 0.06
CA PRO A 302 -10.40 -17.17 -0.99
C PRO A 302 -10.83 -18.63 -0.91
N ASP A 303 -12.14 -18.86 -1.01
CA ASP A 303 -12.77 -20.20 -0.98
C ASP A 303 -12.35 -21.09 0.20
N GLY A 304 -11.78 -20.49 1.26
CA GLY A 304 -11.32 -21.19 2.45
C GLY A 304 -10.13 -22.13 2.22
N ASP A 305 -9.25 -21.82 1.29
CA ASP A 305 -8.12 -22.64 0.89
C ASP A 305 -7.22 -23.06 2.06
N LEU A 306 -6.87 -22.14 2.96
CA LEU A 306 -6.12 -22.45 4.19
C LEU A 306 -6.85 -23.51 5.05
N PHE A 307 -8.16 -23.33 5.23
CA PHE A 307 -8.95 -24.28 6.04
C PHE A 307 -9.07 -25.64 5.36
N LYS A 308 -9.10 -25.68 4.02
CA LYS A 308 -9.08 -26.92 3.25
C LYS A 308 -7.75 -27.66 3.42
N ALA A 309 -6.62 -26.94 3.34
CA ALA A 309 -5.30 -27.52 3.55
C ALA A 309 -5.15 -28.10 4.98
N ILE A 310 -5.68 -27.41 5.99
CA ILE A 310 -5.70 -27.93 7.37
C ILE A 310 -6.62 -29.14 7.49
N SER A 311 -7.80 -29.11 6.86
CA SER A 311 -8.78 -30.19 6.94
C SER A 311 -8.35 -31.46 6.21
N SER A 312 -7.56 -31.34 5.14
CA SER A 312 -6.97 -32.47 4.41
C SER A 312 -5.77 -33.08 5.13
N GLY A 313 -5.21 -32.40 6.14
CA GLY A 313 -4.00 -32.82 6.84
C GLY A 313 -2.70 -32.45 6.13
N SER A 314 -2.76 -31.74 4.97
CA SER A 314 -1.55 -31.27 4.28
C SER A 314 -0.92 -30.05 4.95
N ALA A 315 -1.67 -29.36 5.82
CA ALA A 315 -1.16 -28.29 6.66
C ALA A 315 -1.63 -28.42 8.12
N SER A 316 -0.89 -27.84 9.04
CA SER A 316 -1.24 -27.72 10.46
C SER A 316 -0.94 -26.33 11.01
N VAL A 317 -1.53 -26.00 12.16
CA VAL A 317 -1.26 -24.74 12.88
C VAL A 317 -0.74 -25.07 14.27
N VAL A 318 0.40 -24.51 14.59
CA VAL A 318 1.00 -24.55 15.93
C VAL A 318 0.99 -23.12 16.50
N THR A 319 0.44 -22.96 17.71
CA THR A 319 0.39 -21.68 18.40
C THR A 319 1.28 -21.77 19.63
N ASP A 320 2.51 -21.27 19.50
CA ASP A 320 3.53 -21.30 20.54
C ASP A 320 4.64 -20.28 20.25
N THR A 321 5.55 -20.10 21.20
CA THR A 321 6.73 -19.24 21.07
C THR A 321 7.96 -20.09 20.73
N ILE A 322 8.81 -19.59 19.86
CA ILE A 322 10.08 -20.22 19.51
C ILE A 322 11.03 -20.04 20.68
N ALA A 323 11.56 -21.14 21.20
CA ALA A 323 12.66 -21.14 22.16
C ALA A 323 14.00 -20.99 21.44
N ARG A 324 14.29 -21.86 20.46
CA ARG A 324 15.52 -21.80 19.65
C ARG A 324 15.39 -22.66 18.39
N PHE A 325 16.33 -22.45 17.48
CA PHE A 325 16.53 -23.32 16.33
C PHE A 325 17.51 -24.45 16.68
N SER A 326 17.30 -25.63 16.10
CA SER A 326 18.20 -26.76 16.07
C SER A 326 18.63 -27.06 14.63
N GLU A 327 19.56 -28.00 14.44
CA GLU A 327 20.05 -28.39 13.11
C GLU A 327 18.91 -28.86 12.16
N ASP A 328 17.90 -29.50 12.71
CA ASP A 328 16.82 -30.19 11.98
C ASP A 328 15.41 -29.62 12.25
N GLY A 329 15.30 -28.42 12.88
CA GLY A 329 14.00 -27.82 13.15
C GLY A 329 13.98 -26.72 14.20
N ILE A 330 12.82 -26.52 14.81
CA ILE A 330 12.52 -25.44 15.75
C ILE A 330 12.03 -26.05 17.08
N GLU A 331 12.69 -25.72 18.18
CA GLU A 331 12.25 -26.05 19.53
C GLU A 331 11.35 -24.93 20.08
N LEU A 332 10.24 -25.31 20.67
CA LEU A 332 9.23 -24.39 21.20
C LEU A 332 9.35 -24.29 22.73
N GLU A 333 8.80 -23.21 23.29
CA GLU A 333 8.77 -23.00 24.76
C GLU A 333 7.96 -24.08 25.49
N SER A 334 6.99 -24.72 24.84
CA SER A 334 6.27 -25.88 25.38
C SER A 334 7.13 -27.14 25.51
N GLY A 335 8.32 -27.18 24.94
CA GLY A 335 9.18 -28.35 24.82
C GLY A 335 8.87 -29.20 23.58
N GLU A 336 7.87 -28.85 22.77
CA GLU A 336 7.61 -29.48 21.47
C GLU A 336 8.71 -29.09 20.48
N LYS A 337 9.09 -30.03 19.59
CA LYS A 337 10.00 -29.79 18.49
C LYS A 337 9.27 -29.93 17.16
N LEU A 338 9.39 -28.92 16.32
CA LEU A 338 8.91 -28.94 14.93
C LEU A 338 10.08 -29.29 14.01
N GLU A 339 10.05 -30.47 13.45
CA GLU A 339 11.00 -30.87 12.41
C GLU A 339 10.72 -30.09 11.12
N ALA A 340 11.77 -29.57 10.49
CA ALA A 340 11.67 -28.79 9.27
C ALA A 340 12.85 -29.07 8.34
N ASP A 341 12.56 -29.11 7.04
CA ASP A 341 13.56 -29.15 5.99
C ASP A 341 13.72 -27.75 5.35
N VAL A 342 12.68 -26.90 5.47
CA VAL A 342 12.65 -25.50 4.99
C VAL A 342 11.93 -24.65 6.02
N VAL A 343 12.47 -23.46 6.32
CA VAL A 343 11.82 -22.48 7.19
C VAL A 343 11.54 -21.18 6.41
N ILE A 344 10.30 -20.69 6.48
CA ILE A 344 9.88 -19.43 5.87
C ILE A 344 9.56 -18.41 6.96
N THR A 345 10.28 -17.29 7.01
CA THR A 345 10.07 -16.23 7.99
C THR A 345 9.05 -15.19 7.50
N ALA A 346 7.76 -15.57 7.54
CA ALA A 346 6.65 -14.66 7.21
C ALA A 346 6.33 -13.70 8.38
N THR A 347 7.37 -13.11 8.97
CA THR A 347 7.36 -12.37 10.24
C THR A 347 7.10 -10.87 10.08
N GLY A 348 6.86 -10.43 8.85
CA GLY A 348 6.43 -9.07 8.53
C GLY A 348 7.40 -8.29 7.68
N LEU A 349 7.05 -7.03 7.44
CA LEU A 349 7.79 -6.11 6.58
C LEU A 349 8.32 -4.94 7.39
N ASN A 350 9.31 -4.25 6.84
CA ASN A 350 9.72 -2.93 7.29
C ASN A 350 9.00 -1.85 6.48
N LEU A 351 8.68 -0.73 7.12
CA LEU A 351 8.08 0.41 6.45
C LEU A 351 9.12 1.50 6.19
N LEU A 352 8.97 2.19 5.06
CA LEU A 352 9.86 3.26 4.64
C LEU A 352 9.04 4.37 3.97
N PHE A 353 8.89 5.50 4.64
CA PHE A 353 8.13 6.62 4.10
C PHE A 353 8.89 7.31 2.95
N LEU A 354 8.18 7.71 1.90
CA LEU A 354 8.73 8.35 0.69
C LEU A 354 9.86 7.56 -0.01
N GLY A 355 9.92 6.22 0.17
CA GLY A 355 11.02 5.42 -0.38
C GLY A 355 12.40 5.75 0.21
N GLY A 356 12.45 6.46 1.35
CA GLY A 356 13.68 6.84 2.02
C GLY A 356 14.41 8.05 1.42
N MET A 357 13.81 8.77 0.47
CA MET A 357 14.43 9.99 -0.07
C MET A 357 14.49 11.09 0.98
N ARG A 358 15.59 11.87 0.99
CA ARG A 358 15.72 13.07 1.81
C ARG A 358 15.03 14.26 1.13
N LEU A 359 14.29 15.03 1.91
CA LEU A 359 13.71 16.29 1.45
C LEU A 359 14.40 17.46 2.12
N THR A 360 14.70 18.50 1.36
CA THR A 360 15.17 19.79 1.89
C THR A 360 14.34 20.94 1.32
N VAL A 361 14.16 22.00 2.11
CA VAL A 361 13.50 23.24 1.70
C VAL A 361 14.46 24.39 2.01
N ASP A 362 14.92 25.11 0.99
CA ASP A 362 15.93 26.17 1.09
C ASP A 362 17.21 25.75 1.84
N GLY A 363 17.63 24.50 1.63
CA GLY A 363 18.83 23.93 2.24
C GLY A 363 18.61 23.32 3.63
N GLU A 364 17.43 23.48 4.24
CA GLU A 364 17.08 22.89 5.53
C GLU A 364 16.42 21.52 5.34
N GLU A 365 16.90 20.50 6.05
CA GLU A 365 16.32 19.15 5.98
C GLU A 365 14.93 19.12 6.61
N VAL A 366 14.00 18.47 5.92
CA VAL A 366 12.62 18.28 6.40
C VAL A 366 12.60 17.13 7.40
N ASP A 367 12.38 17.44 8.67
CA ASP A 367 12.09 16.44 9.70
C ASP A 367 10.66 15.90 9.48
N VAL A 368 10.54 14.83 8.67
CA VAL A 368 9.26 14.22 8.29
C VAL A 368 8.40 13.81 9.49
N PRO A 369 8.94 13.17 10.56
CA PRO A 369 8.19 12.84 11.76
C PRO A 369 7.53 14.02 12.48
N SER A 370 8.07 15.24 12.33
CA SER A 370 7.47 16.46 12.90
C SER A 370 6.34 17.06 12.06
N LYS A 371 6.17 16.59 10.81
CA LYS A 371 5.18 17.16 9.90
C LYS A 371 3.81 16.53 10.07
N MET A 372 2.77 17.34 9.87
CA MET A 372 1.39 16.91 9.79
C MET A 372 0.98 16.67 8.33
N THR A 373 0.14 15.63 8.11
CA THR A 373 -0.36 15.34 6.76
C THR A 373 -1.63 16.13 6.46
N TYR A 374 -1.60 16.91 5.40
CA TYR A 374 -2.77 17.60 4.86
C TYR A 374 -3.55 16.66 3.94
N LYS A 375 -4.82 16.40 4.28
CA LYS A 375 -5.74 15.47 3.58
C LYS A 375 -5.14 14.07 3.36
N GLY A 376 -4.05 13.73 4.11
CA GLY A 376 -3.32 12.47 3.98
C GLY A 376 -2.54 12.32 2.66
N MET A 377 -2.14 13.44 2.04
CA MET A 377 -1.45 13.41 0.76
C MET A 377 -0.39 14.50 0.55
N MET A 378 -0.24 15.45 1.47
CA MET A 378 0.85 16.45 1.45
C MET A 378 1.37 16.65 2.87
N LEU A 379 2.58 17.18 3.03
CA LEU A 379 3.21 17.48 4.32
C LEU A 379 3.13 18.97 4.64
N SER A 380 2.81 19.30 5.89
CA SER A 380 2.82 20.69 6.35
C SER A 380 4.21 21.33 6.15
N GLY A 381 4.25 22.56 5.61
CA GLY A 381 5.47 23.30 5.36
C GLY A 381 6.33 22.79 4.20
N VAL A 382 5.89 21.78 3.43
CA VAL A 382 6.61 21.25 2.27
C VAL A 382 5.91 21.68 0.98
N PRO A 383 6.55 22.56 0.19
CA PRO A 383 5.94 23.12 -1.02
C PRO A 383 5.84 22.10 -2.16
N ASN A 384 4.80 22.21 -2.99
CA ASN A 384 4.66 21.50 -4.26
C ASN A 384 5.03 20.02 -4.21
N CYS A 385 4.69 19.35 -3.10
CA CYS A 385 5.00 17.94 -2.90
C CYS A 385 3.74 17.19 -2.44
N ALA A 386 3.41 16.12 -3.16
CA ALA A 386 2.35 15.21 -2.75
C ALA A 386 2.89 13.78 -2.61
N PHE A 387 2.23 12.99 -1.76
CA PHE A 387 2.50 11.56 -1.62
C PHE A 387 1.21 10.74 -1.69
N THR A 388 1.32 9.51 -2.12
CA THR A 388 0.17 8.60 -2.23
C THR A 388 0.32 7.44 -1.26
N VAL A 389 -0.58 7.41 -0.26
CA VAL A 389 -0.75 6.31 0.69
C VAL A 389 -2.22 5.91 0.71
N GLY A 390 -2.48 4.61 0.64
CA GLY A 390 -3.82 4.05 0.61
C GLY A 390 -4.52 4.03 1.97
N TYR A 391 -5.74 3.49 2.00
CA TYR A 391 -6.45 3.22 3.25
C TYR A 391 -5.84 2.04 4.01
N THR A 392 -5.94 2.07 5.32
CA THR A 392 -5.59 0.94 6.18
C THR A 392 -6.72 -0.09 6.28
N ASN A 393 -7.96 0.33 6.07
CA ASN A 393 -9.18 -0.46 6.23
C ASN A 393 -9.95 -0.73 4.92
N ALA A 394 -9.40 -0.37 3.79
CA ALA A 394 -10.00 -0.55 2.46
C ALA A 394 -8.91 -0.68 1.38
N SER A 395 -9.31 -0.97 0.15
CA SER A 395 -8.39 -1.12 -0.96
C SER A 395 -7.57 0.14 -1.22
N TRP A 396 -6.29 -0.06 -1.48
CA TRP A 396 -5.30 1.00 -1.69
C TRP A 396 -5.70 2.02 -2.75
N THR A 397 -6.17 1.54 -3.90
CA THR A 397 -6.48 2.36 -5.07
C THR A 397 -7.64 3.33 -4.84
N LEU A 398 -8.54 3.02 -3.91
CA LEU A 398 -9.62 3.93 -3.56
C LEU A 398 -9.09 5.30 -3.09
N LYS A 399 -8.02 5.32 -2.30
CA LYS A 399 -7.39 6.57 -1.85
C LYS A 399 -6.45 7.12 -2.91
N ALA A 400 -5.70 6.25 -3.61
CA ALA A 400 -4.79 6.66 -4.67
C ALA A 400 -5.49 7.42 -5.80
N ASP A 401 -6.66 6.92 -6.27
CA ASP A 401 -7.50 7.63 -7.23
C ASP A 401 -7.94 9.02 -6.73
N LEU A 402 -8.37 9.12 -5.46
CA LEU A 402 -8.78 10.40 -4.88
C LEU A 402 -7.61 11.36 -4.73
N THR A 403 -6.45 10.87 -4.32
CA THR A 403 -5.21 11.68 -4.26
C THR A 403 -4.87 12.24 -5.64
N SER A 404 -4.93 11.38 -6.67
CA SER A 404 -4.66 11.78 -8.05
C SER A 404 -5.65 12.84 -8.56
N GLU A 405 -6.94 12.66 -8.26
CA GLU A 405 -7.97 13.65 -8.59
C GLU A 405 -7.71 15.00 -7.89
N TYR A 406 -7.29 14.97 -6.63
CA TYR A 406 -6.97 16.20 -5.88
C TYR A 406 -5.75 16.91 -6.43
N VAL A 407 -4.65 16.19 -6.65
CA VAL A 407 -3.39 16.77 -7.17
C VAL A 407 -3.64 17.41 -8.54
N CYS A 408 -4.38 16.76 -9.43
CA CYS A 408 -4.72 17.36 -10.72
C CYS A 408 -5.60 18.62 -10.55
N ARG A 409 -6.56 18.63 -9.61
CA ARG A 409 -7.33 19.84 -9.31
C ARG A 409 -6.47 20.97 -8.77
N LEU A 410 -5.50 20.64 -7.90
CA LEU A 410 -4.55 21.58 -7.33
C LEU A 410 -3.65 22.20 -8.42
N LEU A 411 -3.07 21.37 -9.29
CA LEU A 411 -2.25 21.84 -10.40
C LEU A 411 -3.03 22.76 -11.34
N ASN A 412 -4.25 22.39 -11.72
CA ASN A 412 -5.11 23.24 -12.57
C ASN A 412 -5.52 24.54 -11.86
N HIS A 413 -5.73 24.50 -10.55
CA HIS A 413 -5.99 25.71 -9.76
C HIS A 413 -4.78 26.65 -9.77
N MET A 414 -3.58 26.09 -9.58
CA MET A 414 -2.34 26.87 -9.64
C MET A 414 -2.15 27.52 -11.01
N ASP A 415 -2.34 26.76 -12.10
CA ASP A 415 -2.23 27.28 -13.46
C ASP A 415 -3.24 28.40 -13.72
N ALA A 416 -4.50 28.20 -13.35
CA ALA A 416 -5.57 29.19 -13.56
C ALA A 416 -5.33 30.52 -12.84
N HIS A 417 -4.55 30.52 -11.76
CA HIS A 417 -4.23 31.73 -10.97
C HIS A 417 -2.79 32.20 -11.14
N GLY A 418 -1.98 31.50 -11.96
CA GLY A 418 -0.57 31.82 -12.17
C GLY A 418 0.31 31.49 -10.96
N TYR A 419 -0.17 30.70 -10.00
CA TYR A 419 0.61 30.30 -8.83
C TYR A 419 1.72 29.31 -9.21
N ARG A 420 2.90 29.51 -8.66
CA ARG A 420 4.05 28.61 -8.85
C ARG A 420 4.36 27.80 -7.61
N ARG A 421 3.84 28.19 -6.45
CA ARG A 421 4.05 27.52 -5.18
C ARG A 421 2.73 27.32 -4.46
N CYS A 422 2.53 26.12 -3.93
CA CYS A 422 1.49 25.78 -2.97
C CYS A 422 2.13 25.05 -1.77
N VAL A 423 1.73 25.39 -0.55
CA VAL A 423 2.23 24.74 0.66
C VAL A 423 1.11 24.67 1.69
N PRO A 424 0.83 23.50 2.27
CA PRO A 424 -0.12 23.39 3.37
C PRO A 424 0.52 23.86 4.69
N GLU A 425 -0.16 24.76 5.41
CA GLU A 425 0.31 25.33 6.67
C GLU A 425 -0.70 25.08 7.80
N VAL A 426 -0.19 24.65 8.95
CA VAL A 426 -1.01 24.48 10.16
C VAL A 426 -1.15 25.83 10.86
N SER A 427 -2.26 26.53 10.61
CA SER A 427 -2.53 27.85 11.20
C SER A 427 -3.39 27.80 12.47
N ASP A 428 -4.17 26.74 12.67
CA ASP A 428 -5.03 26.57 13.86
C ASP A 428 -4.23 25.93 15.02
N PRO A 429 -3.91 26.68 16.10
CA PRO A 429 -3.14 26.17 17.23
C PRO A 429 -3.90 25.11 18.06
N SER A 430 -5.18 24.93 17.82
CA SER A 430 -5.99 23.91 18.48
C SER A 430 -5.95 22.52 17.81
N VAL A 431 -5.23 22.40 16.69
CA VAL A 431 -4.96 21.11 16.04
C VAL A 431 -3.85 20.41 16.83
N THR A 432 -4.15 19.26 17.39
CA THR A 432 -3.19 18.43 18.12
C THR A 432 -2.70 17.26 17.24
N GLU A 433 -1.47 16.84 17.46
CA GLU A 433 -0.84 15.76 16.74
C GLU A 433 -1.42 14.39 17.14
N GLN A 434 -1.54 13.49 16.18
CA GLN A 434 -1.93 12.09 16.35
C GLN A 434 -1.07 11.21 15.40
N PRO A 435 -0.84 9.92 15.75
CA PRO A 435 -0.18 9.00 14.83
C PRO A 435 -0.88 8.91 13.48
N LEU A 436 -0.12 8.85 12.37
CA LEU A 436 -0.70 8.74 11.02
C LEU A 436 -1.47 7.45 10.82
N LEU A 437 -0.92 6.33 11.31
CA LEU A 437 -1.49 5.00 11.18
C LEU A 437 -2.03 4.54 12.55
N ASP A 438 -3.34 4.28 12.62
CA ASP A 438 -4.02 3.79 13.83
C ASP A 438 -4.11 2.26 13.81
N PHE A 439 -2.93 1.60 13.77
CA PHE A 439 -2.81 0.15 13.86
C PHE A 439 -1.83 -0.26 14.96
N THR A 440 -2.17 -1.34 15.66
CA THR A 440 -1.32 -1.95 16.70
C THR A 440 -0.47 -3.12 16.18
N SER A 441 -0.41 -3.31 14.86
CA SER A 441 0.43 -4.33 14.25
C SER A 441 1.92 -4.03 14.48
N GLY A 442 2.72 -5.04 14.79
CA GLY A 442 4.13 -4.86 15.14
C GLY A 442 4.96 -4.13 14.09
N TYR A 443 4.70 -4.37 12.81
CA TYR A 443 5.41 -3.70 11.71
C TYR A 443 5.08 -2.20 11.62
N VAL A 444 3.87 -1.80 12.01
CA VAL A 444 3.47 -0.39 12.09
C VAL A 444 4.11 0.26 13.31
N LEU A 445 3.98 -0.35 14.48
CA LEU A 445 4.51 0.21 15.73
C LEU A 445 6.01 0.46 15.67
N ARG A 446 6.79 -0.43 15.04
CA ARG A 446 8.25 -0.26 14.86
C ARG A 446 8.63 0.91 13.96
N SER A 447 7.72 1.35 13.11
CA SER A 447 8.01 2.36 12.09
C SER A 447 7.34 3.71 12.34
N LEU A 448 6.44 3.81 13.35
CA LEU A 448 5.65 5.04 13.60
C LEU A 448 6.52 6.27 13.84
N GLU A 449 7.67 6.11 14.46
CA GLU A 449 8.61 7.21 14.76
C GLU A 449 9.22 7.85 13.49
N HIS A 450 9.20 7.13 12.36
CA HIS A 450 9.71 7.60 11.07
C HIS A 450 8.62 8.15 10.14
N PHE A 451 7.35 8.09 10.58
CA PHE A 451 6.21 8.55 9.78
C PHE A 451 5.73 9.92 10.23
N PRO A 452 5.17 10.72 9.30
CA PRO A 452 4.53 11.98 9.66
C PRO A 452 3.30 11.72 10.53
N LYS A 453 2.76 12.76 11.10
CA LYS A 453 1.58 12.73 11.96
C LYS A 453 0.32 13.13 11.21
N GLN A 454 -0.83 12.84 11.77
CA GLN A 454 -2.09 13.45 11.41
C GLN A 454 -2.54 14.43 12.50
N GLY A 455 -3.45 15.33 12.14
CA GLY A 455 -4.04 16.26 13.10
C GLY A 455 -5.36 15.75 13.70
N SER A 456 -5.78 16.38 14.80
CA SER A 456 -7.06 16.08 15.46
C SER A 456 -8.29 16.62 14.72
N LYS A 457 -8.11 17.57 13.78
CA LYS A 457 -9.16 18.26 13.03
C LYS A 457 -8.90 18.27 11.53
N GLU A 458 -9.96 18.44 10.72
CA GLU A 458 -9.87 18.71 9.29
C GLU A 458 -9.12 20.03 9.00
N PRO A 459 -8.34 20.12 7.92
CA PRO A 459 -8.09 19.10 6.89
C PRO A 459 -6.94 18.12 7.22
N TRP A 460 -6.42 18.14 8.44
CA TRP A 460 -5.26 17.37 8.92
C TRP A 460 -5.62 15.98 9.42
N LYS A 461 -6.92 15.72 9.71
CA LYS A 461 -7.43 14.46 10.23
C LYS A 461 -7.77 13.48 9.12
N LEU A 462 -7.29 12.23 9.23
CA LEU A 462 -7.64 11.12 8.35
C LEU A 462 -8.80 10.32 8.93
N ARG A 463 -9.95 10.35 8.26
CA ARG A 463 -11.14 9.62 8.74
C ARG A 463 -11.19 8.17 8.32
N GLN A 464 -10.30 7.72 7.45
CA GLN A 464 -10.30 6.36 6.90
C GLN A 464 -11.70 5.97 6.37
N ASN A 465 -12.38 6.90 5.67
CA ASN A 465 -13.74 6.74 5.17
C ASN A 465 -13.85 7.24 3.73
N TYR A 466 -13.94 6.30 2.79
CA TYR A 466 -13.96 6.61 1.36
C TYR A 466 -15.13 7.53 0.94
N ALA A 467 -16.35 7.30 1.47
CA ALA A 467 -17.51 8.14 1.11
C ALA A 467 -17.37 9.60 1.60
N TYR A 468 -16.77 9.79 2.79
CA TYR A 468 -16.43 11.11 3.31
C TYR A 468 -15.34 11.77 2.44
N ASP A 469 -14.28 11.03 2.16
CA ASP A 469 -13.13 11.54 1.39
C ASP A 469 -13.50 11.93 -0.04
N ILE A 470 -14.41 11.19 -0.69
CA ILE A 470 -14.98 11.60 -2.00
C ILE A 470 -15.54 13.01 -1.92
N ARG A 471 -16.35 13.32 -0.92
CA ARG A 471 -16.96 14.63 -0.79
C ARG A 471 -15.92 15.71 -0.53
N MET A 472 -15.00 15.47 0.41
CA MET A 472 -13.96 16.41 0.78
C MET A 472 -12.99 16.67 -0.38
N ILE A 473 -12.54 15.62 -1.05
CA ILE A 473 -11.48 15.68 -2.06
C ILE A 473 -12.02 16.17 -3.41
N ARG A 474 -13.18 15.69 -3.84
CA ARG A 474 -13.75 16.07 -5.16
C ARG A 474 -14.49 17.40 -5.15
N ARG A 475 -15.12 17.76 -4.03
CA ARG A 475 -16.02 18.93 -3.95
C ARG A 475 -15.55 20.00 -2.98
N GLY A 476 -14.64 19.67 -2.07
CA GLY A 476 -14.06 20.66 -1.16
C GLY A 476 -13.25 21.72 -1.91
N PRO A 477 -13.13 22.92 -1.37
CA PRO A 477 -12.29 23.97 -1.95
C PRO A 477 -10.83 23.54 -2.01
N ILE A 478 -10.10 24.02 -3.01
CA ILE A 478 -8.63 23.89 -3.09
C ILE A 478 -8.00 24.93 -2.16
N ASP A 479 -8.48 26.17 -2.23
CA ASP A 479 -8.15 27.21 -1.29
C ASP A 479 -9.10 27.11 -0.08
N ASP A 480 -8.65 26.40 0.95
CA ASP A 480 -9.42 26.12 2.17
C ASP A 480 -8.85 26.85 3.41
N GLY A 481 -7.97 27.82 3.18
CA GLY A 481 -7.30 28.60 4.22
C GLY A 481 -6.11 27.89 4.86
N SER A 482 -5.94 26.59 4.67
CA SER A 482 -4.76 25.84 5.09
C SER A 482 -3.71 25.73 3.98
N MET A 483 -4.14 25.86 2.71
CA MET A 483 -3.23 25.85 1.56
C MET A 483 -2.81 27.28 1.23
N GLN A 484 -1.51 27.57 1.32
CA GLN A 484 -0.93 28.86 0.97
C GLN A 484 -0.42 28.81 -0.47
N PHE A 485 -0.72 29.87 -1.26
CA PHE A 485 -0.29 30.00 -2.65
C PHE A 485 0.56 31.23 -2.85
N SER A 486 1.56 31.15 -3.74
CA SER A 486 2.42 32.27 -4.10
C SER A 486 3.02 32.13 -5.50
N GLY A 487 3.69 33.21 -5.97
CA GLY A 487 4.34 33.26 -7.28
C GLY A 487 3.38 33.55 -8.43
N GLY A 488 2.14 33.95 -8.16
CA GLY A 488 1.18 34.41 -9.17
C GLY A 488 1.49 35.81 -9.68
N ALA A 489 1.22 36.08 -10.95
CA ALA A 489 1.15 37.44 -11.45
C ALA A 489 0.03 38.22 -10.70
N PRO A 490 0.22 39.52 -10.37
CA PRO A 490 -0.86 40.32 -9.78
C PRO A 490 -2.10 40.21 -10.69
N ARG A 491 -3.22 39.76 -10.14
CA ARG A 491 -4.48 39.80 -10.87
C ARG A 491 -4.71 41.26 -11.33
N ALA A 492 -4.80 41.49 -12.64
CA ALA A 492 -5.31 42.75 -13.15
C ALA A 492 -6.72 42.92 -12.53
N GLN A 493 -6.89 43.91 -11.68
CA GLN A 493 -8.21 44.25 -11.15
C GLN A 493 -9.14 44.46 -12.34
N PRO A 494 -10.36 43.88 -12.32
CA PRO A 494 -11.34 44.21 -13.35
C PRO A 494 -11.48 45.75 -13.33
N ALA A 495 -11.23 46.39 -14.47
CA ALA A 495 -11.44 47.81 -14.60
C ALA A 495 -12.87 48.12 -14.10
N GLU A 496 -13.00 48.90 -13.03
CA GLU A 496 -14.25 49.48 -12.62
C GLU A 496 -14.84 50.19 -13.86
N LYS A 497 -15.96 49.67 -14.34
CA LYS A 497 -16.76 50.40 -15.32
C LYS A 497 -17.18 51.70 -14.63
N LEU A 498 -16.44 52.76 -14.88
CA LEU A 498 -16.93 54.10 -14.66
C LEU A 498 -18.25 54.26 -15.41
N ALA A 499 -19.33 54.23 -14.65
CA ALA A 499 -20.62 54.62 -15.13
C ALA A 499 -20.56 56.11 -15.51
N ALA A 500 -20.72 56.38 -16.80
CA ALA A 500 -21.13 57.69 -17.31
C ALA A 500 -22.63 57.70 -17.55
#